data_b7842f8f836b14a680e2ab569e4ceccd
#
_entry.id   b7842f8f836b14a680e2ab569e4ceccd
#
_cell.length_a   1.000
_cell.length_b   1.000
_cell.length_c   1.000
_cell.angle_alpha   90.00
_cell.angle_beta   90.00
_cell.angle_gamma   90.00
#
_symmetry.space_group_name_H-M   'P 1'
#
loop_
_entity.id
_entity.type
_entity.pdbx_description
1 polymer ?
#
loop_
_entity_poly.entity_id
_entity_poly.type
_entity_poly.pdbx_seq_one_letter_code
_entity_poly.pdbx_strand_id
1 'polypeptide(L)'
;MTATFDNLSAGDVIDGPKFAVSRESIRLFCDASLDYNPLHLDDDYMKGNFGKTNFGGIIMHGMNNFGLISRMLTEWASPAGAIHRRLETRWVKPVRPGDTIQPSGIIKAKQATEKSRWVLIDVVVKNQKSEKVATGEAMVEFPRDLFCQ
;
A
#
# COMPACT_ATOMS: atom_id res chain seq x y z
N MET A 1 -9.69 -8.89 -16.62
CA MET A 1 -10.97 -8.15 -16.85
C MET A 1 -10.76 -6.77 -16.22
N THR A 2 -11.05 -5.68 -16.93
CA THR A 2 -10.95 -4.32 -16.37
C THR A 2 -11.98 -4.16 -15.26
N ALA A 3 -11.55 -3.66 -14.09
CA ALA A 3 -12.44 -3.39 -12.97
C ALA A 3 -13.38 -2.24 -13.35
N THR A 4 -14.67 -2.52 -13.49
CA THR A 4 -15.70 -1.48 -13.68
C THR A 4 -16.57 -1.42 -12.44
N PHE A 5 -17.07 -0.24 -12.10
CA PHE A 5 -17.88 -0.09 -10.88
C PHE A 5 -19.02 -1.10 -10.80
N ASP A 6 -19.71 -1.37 -11.91
CA ASP A 6 -20.89 -2.23 -11.91
C ASP A 6 -20.54 -3.71 -11.67
N ASN A 7 -19.34 -4.13 -12.08
CA ASN A 7 -18.88 -5.52 -11.93
C ASN A 7 -18.24 -5.81 -10.56
N LEU A 8 -18.08 -4.81 -9.71
CA LEU A 8 -17.47 -4.98 -8.40
C LEU A 8 -18.50 -5.32 -7.33
N SER A 9 -18.08 -6.13 -6.37
CA SER A 9 -18.88 -6.52 -5.22
C SER A 9 -18.08 -6.44 -3.93
N ALA A 10 -18.78 -6.25 -2.80
CA ALA A 10 -18.15 -6.39 -1.49
C ALA A 10 -17.64 -7.83 -1.34
N GLY A 11 -16.41 -7.96 -0.85
CA GLY A 11 -15.69 -9.22 -0.75
C GLY A 11 -14.74 -9.50 -1.92
N ASP A 12 -14.80 -8.76 -3.02
CA ASP A 12 -13.84 -8.90 -4.11
C ASP A 12 -12.42 -8.57 -3.64
N VAL A 13 -11.46 -9.39 -4.07
CA VAL A 13 -10.05 -9.28 -3.68
C VAL A 13 -9.27 -8.58 -4.77
N ILE A 14 -8.38 -7.71 -4.35
CA ILE A 14 -7.41 -7.00 -5.19
C ILE A 14 -6.02 -7.41 -4.72
N ASP A 15 -5.24 -8.03 -5.60
CA ASP A 15 -3.87 -8.43 -5.30
C ASP A 15 -2.87 -7.52 -6.02
N GLY A 16 -1.92 -7.01 -5.27
CA GLY A 16 -0.79 -6.25 -5.80
C GLY A 16 0.42 -7.13 -6.05
N PRO A 17 1.45 -6.58 -6.70
CA PRO A 17 2.69 -7.28 -6.98
C PRO A 17 3.49 -7.54 -5.70
N LYS A 18 4.22 -8.65 -5.68
CA LYS A 18 5.23 -8.91 -4.65
C LYS A 18 6.40 -7.95 -4.80
N PHE A 19 6.94 -7.52 -3.70
CA PHE A 19 8.09 -6.63 -3.63
C PHE A 19 9.17 -7.23 -2.73
N ALA A 20 10.33 -7.54 -3.32
CA ALA A 20 11.50 -7.99 -2.59
C ALA A 20 12.24 -6.78 -2.01
N VAL A 21 12.37 -6.74 -0.70
CA VAL A 21 13.00 -5.64 0.02
C VAL A 21 14.50 -5.89 0.12
N SER A 22 15.30 -4.98 -0.41
CA SER A 22 16.76 -5.01 -0.32
C SER A 22 17.29 -3.70 0.28
N ARG A 23 18.56 -3.69 0.70
CA ARG A 23 19.24 -2.45 1.10
C ARG A 23 19.26 -1.43 -0.02
N GLU A 24 19.44 -1.89 -1.25
CA GLU A 24 19.40 -1.05 -2.44
C GLU A 24 18.01 -0.42 -2.65
N SER A 25 16.93 -1.22 -2.57
CA SER A 25 15.58 -0.67 -2.71
C SER A 25 15.22 0.34 -1.61
N ILE A 26 15.71 0.15 -0.39
CA ILE A 26 15.56 1.11 0.70
C ILE A 26 16.33 2.40 0.38
N ARG A 27 17.56 2.28 -0.12
CA ARG A 27 18.37 3.44 -0.50
C ARG A 27 17.72 4.23 -1.65
N LEU A 28 17.22 3.54 -2.67
CA LEU A 28 16.49 4.19 -3.77
C LEU A 28 15.24 4.94 -3.27
N PHE A 29 14.56 4.39 -2.26
CA PHE A 29 13.44 5.10 -1.65
C PHE A 29 13.88 6.33 -0.86
N CYS A 30 15.03 6.30 -0.16
CA CYS A 30 15.62 7.50 0.47
C CYS A 30 15.83 8.59 -0.59
N ASP A 31 16.45 8.23 -1.71
CA ASP A 31 16.78 9.17 -2.77
C ASP A 31 15.52 9.76 -3.44
N ALA A 32 14.47 8.95 -3.60
CA ALA A 32 13.20 9.38 -4.17
C ALA A 32 12.35 10.23 -3.23
N SER A 33 12.38 9.93 -1.93
CA SER A 33 11.57 10.60 -0.89
C SER A 33 12.31 11.73 -0.18
N LEU A 34 13.62 11.80 -0.31
CA LEU A 34 14.54 12.67 0.45
C LEU A 34 14.48 12.42 1.96
N ASP A 35 14.02 11.24 2.36
CA ASP A 35 14.01 10.80 3.76
C ASP A 35 15.25 9.94 4.06
N TYR A 36 16.28 10.58 4.56
CA TYR A 36 17.57 9.97 4.94
C TYR A 36 17.64 9.70 6.46
N ASN A 37 16.51 9.42 7.10
CA ASN A 37 16.52 9.06 8.51
C ASN A 37 17.46 7.86 8.75
N PRO A 38 18.39 7.94 9.71
CA PRO A 38 19.33 6.85 10.00
C PRO A 38 18.66 5.50 10.34
N LEU A 39 17.38 5.47 10.70
CA LEU A 39 16.58 4.24 10.83
C LEU A 39 16.64 3.34 9.58
N HIS A 40 16.86 3.93 8.42
CA HIS A 40 16.81 3.26 7.13
C HIS A 40 18.18 2.96 6.53
N LEU A 41 19.25 3.56 7.07
CA LEU A 41 20.57 3.55 6.43
C LEU A 41 21.70 3.10 7.35
N ASP A 42 21.56 3.26 8.66
CA ASP A 42 22.66 3.10 9.62
C ASP A 42 22.40 1.98 10.60
N ASP A 43 23.07 0.83 10.39
CA ASP A 43 22.95 -0.33 11.27
C ASP A 43 23.53 -0.07 12.67
N ASP A 44 24.54 0.78 12.81
CA ASP A 44 25.13 1.10 14.11
C ASP A 44 24.18 1.97 14.93
N TYR A 45 23.52 2.92 14.28
CA TYR A 45 22.42 3.68 14.87
C TYR A 45 21.28 2.75 15.33
N MET A 46 20.97 1.71 14.55
CA MET A 46 19.89 0.75 14.84
C MET A 46 20.22 -0.29 15.92
N LYS A 47 21.48 -0.34 16.40
CA LYS A 47 21.85 -1.12 17.60
C LYS A 47 21.35 -0.45 18.89
N GLY A 48 21.00 0.83 18.84
CA GLY A 48 20.41 1.57 19.94
C GLY A 48 19.00 1.10 20.26
N ASN A 49 18.51 1.50 21.44
CA ASN A 49 17.15 1.23 21.86
C ASN A 49 16.25 2.44 21.54
N PHE A 50 15.16 2.20 20.82
CA PHE A 50 14.12 3.18 20.55
C PHE A 50 12.99 2.99 21.56
N GLY A 51 13.10 3.64 22.71
CA GLY A 51 12.24 3.37 23.83
C GLY A 51 12.39 1.93 24.32
N LYS A 52 11.32 1.12 24.22
CA LYS A 52 11.34 -0.32 24.55
C LYS A 52 11.60 -1.22 23.36
N THR A 53 11.81 -0.66 22.15
CA THR A 53 11.93 -1.42 20.91
C THR A 53 13.38 -1.46 20.45
N ASN A 54 13.88 -2.67 20.18
CA ASN A 54 15.12 -2.90 19.45
C ASN A 54 14.78 -3.51 18.11
N PHE A 55 15.09 -2.81 17.02
CA PHE A 55 14.81 -3.29 15.67
C PHE A 55 15.88 -4.26 15.13
N GLY A 56 17.08 -4.26 15.71
CA GLY A 56 18.17 -5.18 15.34
C GLY A 56 18.80 -4.93 13.98
N GLY A 57 18.58 -3.78 13.36
CA GLY A 57 19.11 -3.37 12.06
C GLY A 57 18.18 -2.42 11.33
N ILE A 58 18.61 -1.95 10.17
CA ILE A 58 17.82 -0.99 9.36
C ILE A 58 16.46 -1.58 8.96
N ILE A 59 15.49 -0.69 8.83
CA ILE A 59 14.12 -1.02 8.44
C ILE A 59 13.70 -0.21 7.20
N MET A 60 12.80 -0.77 6.42
CA MET A 60 12.18 -0.08 5.28
C MET A 60 11.27 1.05 5.77
N HIS A 61 11.20 2.12 5.00
CA HIS A 61 10.26 3.23 5.25
C HIS A 61 8.81 2.74 5.33
N GLY A 62 8.08 3.18 6.33
CA GLY A 62 6.63 2.94 6.40
C GLY A 62 5.90 3.48 5.16
N MET A 63 6.34 4.64 4.66
CA MET A 63 5.79 5.26 3.45
C MET A 63 6.01 4.43 2.18
N ASN A 64 6.97 3.51 2.15
CA ASN A 64 7.11 2.57 1.02
C ASN A 64 5.92 1.58 0.97
N ASN A 65 5.42 1.11 2.12
CA ASN A 65 4.17 0.33 2.16
C ASN A 65 2.99 1.14 1.59
N PHE A 66 2.90 2.43 1.95
CA PHE A 66 1.88 3.33 1.39
C PHE A 66 1.99 3.42 -0.13
N GLY A 67 3.21 3.60 -0.66
CA GLY A 67 3.46 3.65 -2.10
C GLY A 67 3.08 2.34 -2.83
N LEU A 68 3.37 1.18 -2.24
CA LEU A 68 3.00 -0.11 -2.81
C LEU A 68 1.49 -0.33 -2.84
N ILE A 69 0.76 0.08 -1.80
CA ILE A 69 -0.71 0.05 -1.79
C ILE A 69 -1.26 1.00 -2.86
N SER A 70 -0.73 2.23 -2.93
CA SER A 70 -1.16 3.21 -3.92
C SER A 70 -0.93 2.71 -5.35
N ARG A 71 0.22 2.08 -5.61
CA ARG A 71 0.53 1.44 -6.89
C ARG A 71 -0.49 0.35 -7.23
N MET A 72 -0.76 -0.57 -6.31
CA MET A 72 -1.75 -1.64 -6.48
C MET A 72 -3.11 -1.08 -6.88
N LEU A 73 -3.60 -0.09 -6.14
CA LEU A 73 -4.91 0.52 -6.39
C LEU A 73 -4.96 1.25 -7.73
N THR A 74 -3.88 1.95 -8.09
CA THR A 74 -3.78 2.66 -9.37
C THR A 74 -3.72 1.69 -10.55
N GLU A 75 -2.89 0.66 -10.48
CA GLU A 75 -2.81 -0.37 -11.53
C GLU A 75 -4.14 -1.10 -11.73
N TRP A 76 -4.88 -1.34 -10.65
CA TRP A 76 -6.18 -1.99 -10.69
C TRP A 76 -7.28 -1.08 -11.26
N ALA A 77 -7.32 0.19 -10.88
CA ALA A 77 -8.45 1.08 -11.13
C ALA A 77 -8.27 2.01 -12.34
N SER A 78 -7.02 2.36 -12.69
CA SER A 78 -6.76 3.33 -13.77
C SER A 78 -7.28 2.90 -15.14
N PRO A 79 -7.29 1.60 -15.54
CA PRO A 79 -7.89 1.19 -16.81
C PRO A 79 -9.38 1.52 -16.94
N ALA A 80 -10.08 1.71 -15.83
CA ALA A 80 -11.48 2.15 -15.78
C ALA A 80 -11.64 3.68 -15.64
N GLY A 81 -10.54 4.43 -15.70
CA GLY A 81 -10.54 5.87 -15.45
C GLY A 81 -10.83 6.25 -14.00
N ALA A 82 -10.73 5.31 -13.07
CA ALA A 82 -11.01 5.56 -11.66
C ALA A 82 -9.85 6.29 -10.98
N ILE A 83 -10.16 7.02 -9.92
CA ILE A 83 -9.23 7.86 -9.19
C ILE A 83 -9.11 7.38 -7.74
N HIS A 84 -7.89 7.14 -7.31
CA HIS A 84 -7.56 6.89 -5.90
C HIS A 84 -7.67 8.21 -5.13
N ARG A 85 -8.69 8.33 -4.26
CA ARG A 85 -9.03 9.57 -3.56
C ARG A 85 -8.46 9.66 -2.15
N ARG A 86 -8.40 8.54 -1.45
CA ARG A 86 -7.96 8.51 -0.05
C ARG A 86 -7.26 7.21 0.27
N LEU A 87 -6.19 7.31 1.05
CA LEU A 87 -5.51 6.17 1.66
C LEU A 87 -5.07 6.55 3.07
N GLU A 88 -5.51 5.77 4.04
CA GLU A 88 -5.02 5.82 5.42
C GLU A 88 -4.30 4.52 5.73
N THR A 89 -3.13 4.60 6.35
CA THR A 89 -2.34 3.42 6.69
C THR A 89 -1.83 3.47 8.11
N ARG A 90 -1.70 2.28 8.71
CA ARG A 90 -1.01 2.06 9.97
C ARG A 90 0.09 1.04 9.75
N TRP A 91 1.31 1.34 10.20
CA TRP A 91 2.42 0.42 10.18
C TRP A 91 2.39 -0.42 11.46
N VAL A 92 2.39 -1.74 11.29
CA VAL A 92 2.14 -2.69 12.38
C VAL A 92 3.41 -3.42 12.80
N LYS A 93 4.24 -3.78 11.81
CA LYS A 93 5.54 -4.44 12.02
C LYS A 93 6.60 -3.82 11.12
N PRO A 94 7.86 -3.77 11.57
CA PRO A 94 8.97 -3.34 10.73
C PRO A 94 9.18 -4.34 9.58
N VAL A 95 9.55 -3.82 8.43
CA VAL A 95 9.99 -4.59 7.26
C VAL A 95 11.50 -4.41 7.11
N ARG A 96 12.22 -5.49 6.86
CA ARG A 96 13.68 -5.52 6.82
C ARG A 96 14.22 -5.91 5.45
N PRO A 97 15.48 -5.58 5.15
CA PRO A 97 16.17 -6.20 4.00
C PRO A 97 16.07 -7.72 4.06
N GLY A 98 15.72 -8.36 2.93
CA GLY A 98 15.48 -9.79 2.83
C GLY A 98 14.01 -10.20 2.95
N ASP A 99 13.13 -9.32 3.42
CA ASP A 99 11.69 -9.58 3.39
C ASP A 99 11.14 -9.50 1.97
N THR A 100 10.08 -10.24 1.73
CA THR A 100 9.22 -10.08 0.55
C THR A 100 7.83 -9.73 1.02
N ILE A 101 7.32 -8.61 0.57
CA ILE A 101 6.00 -8.10 0.98
C ILE A 101 5.05 -8.02 -0.21
N GLN A 102 3.76 -8.12 0.07
CA GLN A 102 2.71 -8.03 -0.93
C GLN A 102 1.52 -7.25 -0.40
N PRO A 103 1.08 -6.17 -1.08
CA PRO A 103 -0.16 -5.50 -0.77
C PRO A 103 -1.35 -6.30 -1.33
N SER A 104 -2.45 -6.28 -0.62
CA SER A 104 -3.75 -6.76 -1.10
C SER A 104 -4.86 -5.89 -0.53
N GLY A 105 -6.03 -5.92 -1.17
CA GLY A 105 -7.22 -5.22 -0.74
C GLY A 105 -8.46 -6.09 -0.83
N ILE A 106 -9.46 -5.80 0.00
CA ILE A 106 -10.78 -6.41 -0.07
C ILE A 106 -11.79 -5.27 -0.14
N ILE A 107 -12.67 -5.30 -1.13
CA ILE A 107 -13.76 -4.33 -1.25
C ILE A 107 -14.69 -4.51 -0.06
N LYS A 108 -14.77 -3.49 0.78
CA LYS A 108 -15.59 -3.45 1.99
C LYS A 108 -17.00 -2.97 1.71
N ALA A 109 -17.10 -1.92 0.92
CA ALA A 109 -18.36 -1.29 0.58
C ALA A 109 -18.30 -0.64 -0.80
N LYS A 110 -19.46 -0.54 -1.42
CA LYS A 110 -19.68 0.07 -2.72
C LYS A 110 -20.84 1.03 -2.60
N GLN A 111 -20.69 2.25 -3.09
CA GLN A 111 -21.70 3.28 -2.97
C GLN A 111 -21.83 4.09 -4.26
N ALA A 112 -23.07 4.33 -4.67
CA ALA A 112 -23.41 5.18 -5.79
C ALA A 112 -24.39 6.25 -5.32
N THR A 113 -24.14 7.50 -5.73
CA THR A 113 -25.02 8.64 -5.57
C THR A 113 -25.29 9.27 -6.93
N GLU A 114 -26.14 10.29 -6.97
CA GLU A 114 -26.35 11.06 -8.22
C GLU A 114 -25.05 11.72 -8.72
N LYS A 115 -24.06 11.97 -7.84
CA LYS A 115 -22.85 12.72 -8.16
C LYS A 115 -21.58 11.87 -8.24
N SER A 116 -21.52 10.72 -7.57
CA SER A 116 -20.29 9.93 -7.45
C SER A 116 -20.56 8.43 -7.30
N ARG A 117 -19.59 7.61 -7.72
CA ARG A 117 -19.53 6.16 -7.55
C ARG A 117 -18.18 5.82 -6.93
N TRP A 118 -18.18 5.22 -5.75
CA TRP A 118 -16.93 4.90 -5.07
C TRP A 118 -17.00 3.58 -4.29
N VAL A 119 -15.83 3.03 -4.05
CA VAL A 119 -15.62 1.84 -3.23
C VAL A 119 -14.71 2.15 -2.07
N LEU A 120 -15.00 1.56 -0.92
CA LEU A 120 -14.10 1.46 0.22
C LEU A 120 -13.41 0.10 0.19
N ILE A 121 -12.11 0.11 0.48
CA ILE A 121 -11.25 -1.05 0.37
C ILE A 121 -10.45 -1.16 1.66
N ASP A 122 -10.61 -2.26 2.39
CA ASP A 122 -9.69 -2.60 3.46
C ASP A 122 -8.39 -3.12 2.83
N VAL A 123 -7.26 -2.47 3.13
CA VAL A 123 -5.96 -2.82 2.56
C VAL A 123 -5.02 -3.39 3.60
N VAL A 124 -4.17 -4.31 3.18
CA VAL A 124 -3.16 -4.94 4.02
C VAL A 124 -1.90 -5.22 3.21
N VAL A 125 -0.74 -5.04 3.85
CA VAL A 125 0.53 -5.55 3.33
C VAL A 125 0.98 -6.69 4.23
N LYS A 126 1.29 -7.84 3.63
CA LYS A 126 1.81 -9.01 4.34
C LYS A 126 3.22 -9.33 3.89
N ASN A 127 4.02 -9.86 4.81
CA ASN A 127 5.34 -10.40 4.48
C ASN A 127 5.26 -11.87 4.03
N GLN A 128 6.40 -12.47 3.71
CA GLN A 128 6.52 -13.87 3.27
C GLN A 128 6.05 -14.91 4.31
N LYS A 129 5.90 -14.50 5.57
CA LYS A 129 5.37 -15.34 6.67
C LYS A 129 3.86 -15.13 6.87
N SER A 130 3.19 -14.42 5.96
CA SER A 130 1.78 -14.00 6.06
C SER A 130 1.47 -13.08 7.25
N GLU A 131 2.49 -12.47 7.85
CA GLU A 131 2.30 -11.50 8.92
C GLU A 131 1.93 -10.13 8.34
N LYS A 132 0.98 -9.46 8.97
CA LYS A 132 0.59 -8.08 8.60
C LYS A 132 1.71 -7.12 9.00
N VAL A 133 2.24 -6.37 8.05
CA VAL A 133 3.25 -5.33 8.27
C VAL A 133 2.64 -3.93 8.17
N ALA A 134 1.61 -3.76 7.35
CA ALA A 134 0.79 -2.55 7.30
C ALA A 134 -0.68 -2.90 7.08
N THR A 135 -1.58 -2.06 7.58
CA THR A 135 -3.03 -2.16 7.38
C THR A 135 -3.59 -0.77 7.08
N GLY A 136 -4.76 -0.71 6.47
CA GLY A 136 -5.39 0.57 6.22
C GLY A 136 -6.72 0.48 5.51
N GLU A 137 -7.23 1.64 5.11
CA GLU A 137 -8.44 1.79 4.32
C GLU A 137 -8.18 2.75 3.16
N ALA A 138 -8.69 2.42 1.99
CA ALA A 138 -8.61 3.25 0.80
C ALA A 138 -10.00 3.56 0.25
N MET A 139 -10.11 4.67 -0.47
CA MET A 139 -11.29 5.03 -1.26
C MET A 139 -10.90 5.27 -2.71
N VAL A 140 -11.58 4.60 -3.63
CA VAL A 140 -11.42 4.76 -5.08
C VAL A 140 -12.75 5.19 -5.68
N GLU A 141 -12.72 6.29 -6.43
CA GLU A 141 -13.86 6.83 -7.15
C GLU A 141 -13.81 6.42 -8.61
N PHE A 142 -14.91 5.88 -9.11
CA PHE A 142 -15.08 5.49 -10.51
C PHE A 142 -15.81 6.59 -11.28
N PRO A 143 -15.45 6.83 -12.54
CA PRO A 143 -16.18 7.81 -13.38
C PRO A 143 -17.63 7.33 -13.54
N ARG A 144 -18.53 8.28 -13.69
CA ARG A 144 -19.84 8.02 -14.29
C ARG A 144 -19.62 7.76 -15.77
N ASP A 145 -20.50 7.01 -16.38
CA ASP A 145 -20.46 6.68 -17.81
C ASP A 145 -20.43 7.98 -18.64
N LEU A 146 -19.22 8.54 -18.80
CA LEU A 146 -18.98 9.73 -19.60
C LEU A 146 -18.50 9.40 -21.01
N PHE A 147 -18.47 8.13 -21.39
CA PHE A 147 -17.94 7.68 -22.69
C PHE A 147 -18.89 6.78 -23.48
N CYS A 148 -20.21 6.92 -23.29
CA CYS A 148 -21.19 6.51 -24.30
C CYS A 148 -21.64 7.74 -25.08
N GLN A 149 -20.78 8.24 -25.97
CA GLN A 149 -21.18 9.04 -27.14
C GLN A 149 -20.51 8.43 -28.34
#